data_a56be3987146e6a815f5c52b165821df
#
_entry.id   a56be3987146e6a815f5c52b165821df
#
_cell.length_a   1.000
_cell.length_b   1.000
_cell.length_c   1.000
_cell.angle_alpha   90.00
_cell.angle_beta   90.00
_cell.angle_gamma   90.00
#
_symmetry.space_group_name_H-M   'P 1'
#
loop_
_entity.id
_entity.type
_entity.pdbx_description
1 polymer ?
#
loop_
_entity_poly.entity_id
_entity_poly.type
_entity_poly.pdbx_seq_one_letter_code
_entity_poly.pdbx_strand_id
1 'polypeptide(L)'
;MLRYAITDRARFKGDEIARRSALLAQAARLAAAGIDFLQLRENDLSTADLASLARKLLATLRAHTPAPRLLINSRADVALATCADGVHLTSAPGQLTPGQIRTLYAAASLPEPVISLSCHTLDEVARAASSAQDERPTHILFGPVFEKVVAESHPSQKSIANKKIATGAGLDMLRAACLAAEPIPVLALGGITRGNAASTLAAGAAGIAAIRLFLSEPTHILPQSSH
;
A
#
# COMPACT_ATOMS: atom_id res chain seq x y z
N MET A 1 -12.90 9.33 0.80
CA MET A 1 -11.48 9.27 0.41
C MET A 1 -10.84 8.06 1.07
N LEU A 2 -10.16 7.19 0.30
CA LEU A 2 -9.47 6.01 0.81
C LEU A 2 -8.08 6.36 1.36
N ARG A 3 -7.71 5.75 2.48
CA ARG A 3 -6.43 5.94 3.18
C ARG A 3 -5.69 4.61 3.26
N TYR A 4 -4.54 4.55 2.60
CA TYR A 4 -3.76 3.34 2.44
C TYR A 4 -2.37 3.52 3.05
N ALA A 5 -2.12 2.90 4.19
CA ALA A 5 -0.82 2.94 4.86
C ALA A 5 0.05 1.77 4.40
N ILE A 6 1.34 2.01 4.19
CA ILE A 6 2.34 1.00 3.83
C ILE A 6 3.37 0.93 4.95
N THR A 7 3.67 -0.26 5.45
CA THR A 7 4.63 -0.44 6.53
C THR A 7 6.08 -0.28 6.04
N ASP A 8 6.95 0.17 6.96
CA ASP A 8 8.40 0.20 6.81
C ASP A 8 8.99 0.24 8.23
N ARG A 9 9.16 -0.95 8.87
CA ARG A 9 9.60 -1.04 10.26
C ARG A 9 11.03 -0.55 10.46
N ALA A 10 11.85 -0.55 9.39
CA ALA A 10 13.21 -0.05 9.47
C ALA A 10 13.29 1.45 9.83
N ARG A 11 12.18 2.18 9.74
CA ARG A 11 12.08 3.60 10.13
C ARG A 11 11.92 3.81 11.62
N PHE A 12 11.60 2.77 12.37
CA PHE A 12 11.58 2.85 13.83
C PHE A 12 12.97 2.62 14.40
N LYS A 13 13.25 3.30 15.51
CA LYS A 13 14.52 3.16 16.25
C LYS A 13 14.51 1.89 17.10
N GLY A 14 15.70 1.41 17.44
CA GLY A 14 15.89 0.27 18.32
C GLY A 14 16.22 -1.02 17.59
N ASP A 15 16.22 -2.11 18.33
CA ASP A 15 16.41 -3.46 17.81
C ASP A 15 15.16 -3.99 17.11
N GLU A 16 15.22 -5.22 16.59
CA GLU A 16 14.11 -5.83 15.84
C GLU A 16 12.84 -5.98 16.70
N ILE A 17 12.98 -6.28 17.99
CA ILE A 17 11.84 -6.42 18.92
C ILE A 17 11.15 -5.07 19.10
N ALA A 18 11.91 -4.02 19.35
CA ALA A 18 11.40 -2.65 19.49
C ALA A 18 10.74 -2.15 18.20
N ARG A 19 11.33 -2.43 17.03
CA ARG A 19 10.77 -2.05 15.71
C ARG A 19 9.43 -2.73 15.44
N ARG A 20 9.32 -4.04 15.71
CA ARG A 20 8.05 -4.77 15.56
C ARG A 20 6.98 -4.26 16.52
N SER A 21 7.36 -3.99 17.78
CA SER A 21 6.45 -3.41 18.79
C SER A 21 5.96 -2.02 18.36
N ALA A 22 6.85 -1.16 17.87
CA ALA A 22 6.50 0.17 17.37
C ALA A 22 5.58 0.10 16.15
N LEU A 23 5.80 -0.86 15.23
CA LEU A 23 4.92 -1.09 14.08
C LEU A 23 3.51 -1.52 14.51
N LEU A 24 3.38 -2.42 15.49
CA LEU A 24 2.08 -2.83 16.03
C LEU A 24 1.35 -1.66 16.70
N ALA A 25 2.08 -0.86 17.50
CA ALA A 25 1.52 0.34 18.10
C ALA A 25 1.09 1.37 17.03
N GLN A 26 1.85 1.52 15.95
CA GLN A 26 1.45 2.35 14.81
C GLN A 26 0.17 1.82 14.15
N ALA A 27 0.08 0.51 13.89
CA ALA A 27 -1.10 -0.10 13.29
C ALA A 27 -2.37 0.16 14.12
N ALA A 28 -2.28 0.05 15.46
CA ALA A 28 -3.39 0.36 16.37
C ALA A 28 -3.81 1.84 16.26
N ARG A 29 -2.84 2.77 16.26
CA ARG A 29 -3.15 4.22 16.10
C ARG A 29 -3.80 4.52 14.75
N LEU A 30 -3.31 3.91 13.68
CA LEU A 30 -3.86 4.08 12.33
C LEU A 30 -5.27 3.51 12.22
N ALA A 31 -5.52 2.34 12.83
CA ALA A 31 -6.85 1.75 12.88
C ALA A 31 -7.83 2.65 13.64
N ALA A 32 -7.44 3.16 14.81
CA ALA A 32 -8.23 4.12 15.58
C ALA A 32 -8.51 5.43 14.81
N ALA A 33 -7.57 5.86 13.94
CA ALA A 33 -7.75 7.01 13.05
C ALA A 33 -8.57 6.69 11.79
N GLY A 34 -9.03 5.44 11.64
CA GLY A 34 -9.93 4.99 10.58
C GLY A 34 -9.25 4.92 9.21
N ILE A 35 -8.02 4.39 9.09
CA ILE A 35 -7.48 4.02 7.78
C ILE A 35 -8.31 2.89 7.17
N ASP A 36 -8.31 2.79 5.83
CA ASP A 36 -9.05 1.74 5.12
C ASP A 36 -8.17 0.50 4.90
N PHE A 37 -6.89 0.71 4.58
CA PHE A 37 -5.95 -0.36 4.23
C PHE A 37 -4.61 -0.20 4.93
N LEU A 38 -4.06 -1.33 5.37
CA LEU A 38 -2.67 -1.46 5.81
C LEU A 38 -1.96 -2.50 4.93
N GLN A 39 -0.91 -2.11 4.23
CA GLN A 39 -0.05 -3.03 3.48
C GLN A 39 1.15 -3.42 4.34
N LEU A 40 1.31 -4.70 4.61
CA LEU A 40 2.52 -5.25 5.23
C LEU A 40 3.59 -5.44 4.16
N ARG A 41 4.61 -4.57 4.16
CA ARG A 41 5.72 -4.55 3.21
C ARG A 41 7.06 -4.57 3.93
N GLU A 42 7.49 -5.75 4.34
CA GLU A 42 8.74 -6.00 5.07
C GLU A 42 9.55 -7.06 4.30
N ASN A 43 10.25 -6.63 3.26
CA ASN A 43 10.88 -7.51 2.26
C ASN A 43 12.09 -8.31 2.79
N ASP A 44 12.64 -7.93 3.93
CA ASP A 44 13.81 -8.54 4.57
C ASP A 44 13.44 -9.60 5.62
N LEU A 45 12.14 -9.78 5.91
CA LEU A 45 11.68 -10.80 6.83
C LEU A 45 11.62 -12.18 6.16
N SER A 46 11.97 -13.22 6.92
CA SER A 46 11.68 -14.59 6.54
C SER A 46 10.18 -14.82 6.38
N THR A 47 9.76 -15.83 5.64
CA THR A 47 8.35 -16.21 5.49
C THR A 47 7.65 -16.43 6.84
N ALA A 48 8.33 -17.13 7.75
CA ALA A 48 7.81 -17.41 9.10
C ALA A 48 7.62 -16.14 9.93
N ASP A 49 8.62 -15.24 9.90
CA ASP A 49 8.56 -13.97 10.60
C ASP A 49 7.48 -13.04 10.02
N LEU A 50 7.36 -12.98 8.69
CA LEU A 50 6.34 -12.19 8.01
C LEU A 50 4.94 -12.70 8.38
N ALA A 51 4.72 -14.02 8.36
CA ALA A 51 3.46 -14.63 8.77
C ALA A 51 3.13 -14.39 10.25
N SER A 52 4.15 -14.48 11.13
CA SER A 52 3.99 -14.16 12.55
C SER A 52 3.57 -12.70 12.77
N LEU A 53 4.23 -11.77 12.07
CA LEU A 53 3.90 -10.34 12.14
C LEU A 53 2.52 -10.04 11.55
N ALA A 54 2.16 -10.67 10.43
CA ALA A 54 0.84 -10.53 9.82
C ALA A 54 -0.29 -10.95 10.78
N ARG A 55 -0.16 -12.08 11.48
CA ARG A 55 -1.16 -12.52 12.47
C ARG A 55 -1.33 -11.51 13.61
N LYS A 56 -0.23 -10.93 14.11
CA LYS A 56 -0.26 -9.91 15.16
C LYS A 56 -0.94 -8.63 14.66
N LEU A 57 -0.63 -8.19 13.43
CA LEU A 57 -1.29 -7.04 12.81
C LEU A 57 -2.79 -7.29 12.62
N LEU A 58 -3.19 -8.46 12.12
CA LEU A 58 -4.60 -8.83 11.98
C LEU A 58 -5.34 -8.75 13.32
N ALA A 59 -4.76 -9.30 14.38
CA ALA A 59 -5.36 -9.20 15.72
C ALA A 59 -5.51 -7.75 16.18
N THR A 60 -4.48 -6.92 15.94
CA THR A 60 -4.49 -5.49 16.27
C THR A 60 -5.58 -4.73 15.48
N LEU A 61 -5.67 -4.95 14.16
CA LEU A 61 -6.61 -4.24 13.30
C LEU A 61 -8.06 -4.65 13.58
N ARG A 62 -8.31 -5.95 13.79
CA ARG A 62 -9.64 -6.52 14.08
C ARG A 62 -10.21 -6.11 15.45
N ALA A 63 -9.40 -5.51 16.32
CA ALA A 63 -9.88 -4.89 17.57
C ALA A 63 -10.62 -3.55 17.34
N HIS A 64 -10.64 -3.04 16.11
CA HIS A 64 -11.30 -1.77 15.75
C HIS A 64 -12.52 -2.01 14.85
N THR A 65 -13.48 -1.07 14.87
CA THR A 65 -14.68 -1.12 14.04
C THR A 65 -14.92 0.23 13.36
N PRO A 66 -14.93 0.30 12.01
CA PRO A 66 -14.61 -0.78 11.08
C PRO A 66 -13.15 -1.18 11.13
N ALA A 67 -12.87 -2.47 10.97
CA ALA A 67 -11.49 -2.95 10.93
C ALA A 67 -10.83 -2.61 9.59
N PRO A 68 -9.63 -2.00 9.60
CA PRO A 68 -8.84 -1.83 8.37
C PRO A 68 -8.48 -3.18 7.74
N ARG A 69 -8.45 -3.24 6.42
CA ARG A 69 -8.04 -4.43 5.68
C ARG A 69 -6.53 -4.56 5.64
N LEU A 70 -6.00 -5.74 5.97
CA LEU A 70 -4.57 -6.06 5.86
C LEU A 70 -4.26 -6.71 4.52
N LEU A 71 -3.36 -6.10 3.75
CA LEU A 71 -2.84 -6.65 2.51
C LEU A 71 -1.37 -7.05 2.68
N ILE A 72 -0.99 -8.21 2.13
CA ILE A 72 0.40 -8.67 2.13
C ILE A 72 1.06 -8.29 0.81
N ASN A 73 2.25 -7.69 0.87
CA ASN A 73 2.99 -7.29 -0.33
C ASN A 73 3.55 -8.51 -1.06
N SER A 74 3.13 -8.77 -2.29
CA SER A 74 3.66 -9.81 -3.23
C SER A 74 3.70 -11.26 -2.72
N ARG A 75 3.17 -11.55 -1.53
CA ARG A 75 3.26 -12.86 -0.88
C ARG A 75 1.88 -13.43 -0.63
N ALA A 76 1.26 -13.95 -1.71
CA ALA A 76 -0.05 -14.60 -1.65
C ALA A 76 -0.05 -15.84 -0.73
N ASP A 77 1.06 -16.56 -0.66
CA ASP A 77 1.25 -17.69 0.24
C ASP A 77 1.11 -17.30 1.72
N VAL A 78 1.74 -16.16 2.11
CA VAL A 78 1.61 -15.61 3.46
C VAL A 78 0.19 -15.09 3.70
N ALA A 79 -0.41 -14.42 2.71
CA ALA A 79 -1.77 -13.90 2.83
C ALA A 79 -2.77 -15.03 3.11
N LEU A 80 -2.71 -16.13 2.36
CA LEU A 80 -3.54 -17.33 2.56
C LEU A 80 -3.29 -17.97 3.92
N ALA A 81 -2.00 -18.21 4.27
CA ALA A 81 -1.63 -18.88 5.53
C ALA A 81 -2.00 -18.09 6.79
N THR A 82 -2.27 -16.80 6.66
CA THR A 82 -2.63 -15.92 7.78
C THR A 82 -4.08 -15.44 7.73
N CYS A 83 -4.85 -15.80 6.70
CA CYS A 83 -6.18 -15.28 6.42
C CYS A 83 -6.20 -13.74 6.40
N ALA A 84 -5.19 -13.14 5.76
CA ALA A 84 -5.15 -11.71 5.50
C ALA A 84 -6.26 -11.32 4.50
N ASP A 85 -6.64 -10.05 4.50
CA ASP A 85 -7.77 -9.58 3.70
C ASP A 85 -7.46 -9.44 2.21
N GLY A 86 -6.18 -9.58 1.82
CA GLY A 86 -5.80 -9.52 0.41
C GLY A 86 -4.31 -9.41 0.15
N VAL A 87 -3.99 -9.07 -1.09
CA VAL A 87 -2.61 -9.00 -1.61
C VAL A 87 -2.38 -7.70 -2.36
N HIS A 88 -1.21 -7.10 -2.16
CA HIS A 88 -0.71 -6.06 -3.04
C HIS A 88 0.22 -6.66 -4.10
N LEU A 89 -0.11 -6.45 -5.37
CA LEU A 89 0.67 -6.87 -6.53
C LEU A 89 1.56 -5.72 -7.02
N THR A 90 2.78 -6.04 -7.35
CA THR A 90 3.70 -5.09 -8.01
C THR A 90 3.69 -5.34 -9.53
N SER A 91 4.25 -4.41 -10.31
CA SER A 91 4.43 -4.58 -11.76
C SER A 91 5.57 -5.55 -12.12
N ALA A 92 6.21 -6.19 -11.14
CA ALA A 92 7.31 -7.13 -11.37
C ALA A 92 6.82 -8.39 -12.12
N PRO A 93 7.60 -8.93 -13.06
CA PRO A 93 7.27 -10.17 -13.76
C PRO A 93 7.19 -11.36 -12.80
N GLY A 94 6.38 -12.37 -13.13
CA GLY A 94 6.23 -13.60 -12.33
C GLY A 94 5.30 -13.46 -11.13
N GLN A 95 4.60 -12.35 -10.96
CA GLN A 95 3.52 -12.22 -9.97
C GLN A 95 2.30 -13.06 -10.39
N LEU A 96 1.55 -13.53 -9.39
CA LEU A 96 0.22 -14.09 -9.64
C LEU A 96 -0.71 -13.01 -10.18
N THR A 97 -1.65 -13.41 -11.04
CA THR A 97 -2.68 -12.50 -11.53
C THR A 97 -3.80 -12.32 -10.48
N PRO A 98 -4.61 -11.25 -10.58
CA PRO A 98 -5.78 -11.08 -9.73
C PRO A 98 -6.72 -12.28 -9.73
N GLY A 99 -7.01 -12.87 -10.90
CA GLY A 99 -7.86 -14.05 -11.03
C GLY A 99 -7.27 -15.29 -10.34
N GLN A 100 -5.96 -15.50 -10.45
CA GLN A 100 -5.29 -16.58 -9.73
C GLN A 100 -5.39 -16.41 -8.22
N ILE A 101 -5.24 -15.18 -7.71
CA ILE A 101 -5.39 -14.90 -6.27
C ILE A 101 -6.82 -15.17 -5.80
N ARG A 102 -7.84 -14.72 -6.56
CA ARG A 102 -9.24 -15.01 -6.25
C ARG A 102 -9.51 -16.51 -6.19
N THR A 103 -9.00 -17.24 -7.18
CA THR A 103 -9.10 -18.71 -7.22
C THR A 103 -8.50 -19.36 -5.99
N LEU A 104 -7.31 -18.91 -5.55
CA LEU A 104 -6.66 -19.45 -4.35
C LEU A 104 -7.44 -19.14 -3.07
N TYR A 105 -7.98 -17.92 -2.93
CA TYR A 105 -8.82 -17.55 -1.78
C TYR A 105 -10.11 -18.35 -1.74
N ALA A 106 -10.78 -18.53 -2.88
CA ALA A 106 -11.98 -19.37 -2.99
C ALA A 106 -11.69 -20.83 -2.62
N ALA A 107 -10.60 -21.40 -3.13
CA ALA A 107 -10.16 -22.76 -2.79
C ALA A 107 -9.84 -22.94 -1.31
N ALA A 108 -9.37 -21.89 -0.65
CA ALA A 108 -9.12 -21.86 0.80
C ALA A 108 -10.38 -21.52 1.62
N SER A 109 -11.56 -21.37 1.02
CA SER A 109 -12.81 -20.95 1.65
C SER A 109 -12.68 -19.62 2.40
N LEU A 110 -11.83 -18.72 1.92
CA LEU A 110 -11.64 -17.36 2.43
C LEU A 110 -12.57 -16.37 1.72
N PRO A 111 -12.92 -15.24 2.36
CA PRO A 111 -13.67 -14.17 1.71
C PRO A 111 -12.96 -13.63 0.47
N GLU A 112 -13.73 -12.99 -0.44
CA GLU A 112 -13.20 -12.31 -1.62
C GLU A 112 -12.04 -11.38 -1.24
N PRO A 113 -10.84 -11.57 -1.83
CA PRO A 113 -9.66 -10.79 -1.45
C PRO A 113 -9.71 -9.36 -1.99
N VAL A 114 -9.19 -8.43 -1.22
CA VAL A 114 -8.80 -7.11 -1.72
C VAL A 114 -7.50 -7.25 -2.49
N ILE A 115 -7.49 -6.85 -3.76
CA ILE A 115 -6.30 -6.92 -4.61
C ILE A 115 -5.93 -5.50 -5.03
N SER A 116 -4.79 -5.00 -4.56
CA SER A 116 -4.23 -3.74 -5.03
C SER A 116 -3.10 -4.00 -6.03
N LEU A 117 -2.98 -3.14 -7.04
CA LEU A 117 -1.95 -3.24 -8.08
C LEU A 117 -1.18 -1.93 -8.20
N SER A 118 0.16 -2.00 -8.16
CA SER A 118 1.01 -0.85 -8.52
C SER A 118 1.04 -0.65 -10.02
N CYS A 119 0.78 0.58 -10.49
CA CYS A 119 0.99 1.01 -11.86
C CYS A 119 1.86 2.28 -11.90
N HIS A 120 2.77 2.35 -12.85
CA HIS A 120 3.73 3.44 -13.01
C HIS A 120 3.55 4.20 -14.33
N THR A 121 2.80 3.63 -15.27
CA THR A 121 2.53 4.17 -16.60
C THR A 121 1.04 4.10 -16.93
N LEU A 122 0.58 4.92 -17.88
CA LEU A 122 -0.80 4.87 -18.37
C LEU A 122 -1.11 3.55 -19.07
N ASP A 123 -0.12 2.94 -19.74
CA ASP A 123 -0.30 1.65 -20.42
C ASP A 123 -0.55 0.52 -19.40
N GLU A 124 0.12 0.55 -18.23
CA GLU A 124 -0.15 -0.41 -17.16
C GLU A 124 -1.56 -0.23 -16.60
N VAL A 125 -2.00 1.02 -16.41
CA VAL A 125 -3.35 1.35 -15.94
C VAL A 125 -4.40 0.89 -16.95
N ALA A 126 -4.24 1.24 -18.23
CA ALA A 126 -5.18 0.86 -19.29
C ALA A 126 -5.29 -0.66 -19.44
N ARG A 127 -4.17 -1.37 -19.31
CA ARG A 127 -4.13 -2.84 -19.34
C ARG A 127 -4.90 -3.45 -18.17
N ALA A 128 -4.71 -2.92 -16.94
CA ALA A 128 -5.46 -3.37 -15.77
C ALA A 128 -6.97 -3.10 -15.91
N ALA A 129 -7.36 -1.94 -16.46
CA ALA A 129 -8.75 -1.55 -16.62
C ALA A 129 -9.46 -2.36 -17.73
N SER A 130 -8.74 -2.69 -18.82
CA SER A 130 -9.28 -3.47 -19.95
C SER A 130 -9.30 -4.98 -19.73
N SER A 131 -8.72 -5.47 -18.65
CA SER A 131 -8.73 -6.90 -18.30
C SER A 131 -10.15 -7.41 -18.06
N ALA A 132 -10.35 -8.73 -18.16
CA ALA A 132 -11.59 -9.38 -17.77
C ALA A 132 -11.93 -9.07 -16.30
N GLN A 133 -13.20 -9.11 -15.93
CA GLN A 133 -13.66 -8.64 -14.61
C GLN A 133 -12.97 -9.35 -13.44
N ASP A 134 -12.74 -10.65 -13.58
CA ASP A 134 -12.03 -11.48 -12.60
C ASP A 134 -10.53 -11.18 -12.53
N GLU A 135 -9.94 -10.57 -13.55
CA GLU A 135 -8.54 -10.13 -13.62
C GLU A 135 -8.35 -8.66 -13.21
N ARG A 136 -9.40 -7.93 -12.88
CA ARG A 136 -9.30 -6.53 -12.45
C ARG A 136 -8.88 -6.44 -10.98
N PRO A 137 -7.93 -5.54 -10.62
CA PRO A 137 -7.65 -5.25 -9.22
C PRO A 137 -8.82 -4.51 -8.55
N THR A 138 -8.91 -4.58 -7.24
CA THR A 138 -9.89 -3.81 -6.45
C THR A 138 -9.59 -2.32 -6.51
N HIS A 139 -8.30 -1.94 -6.55
CA HIS A 139 -7.82 -0.57 -6.73
C HIS A 139 -6.37 -0.56 -7.24
N ILE A 140 -5.99 0.56 -7.83
CA ILE A 140 -4.66 0.81 -8.36
C ILE A 140 -3.92 1.79 -7.45
N LEU A 141 -2.65 1.52 -7.15
CA LEU A 141 -1.71 2.50 -6.60
C LEU A 141 -0.89 3.08 -7.74
N PHE A 142 -1.17 4.33 -8.12
CA PHE A 142 -0.46 5.01 -9.21
C PHE A 142 0.64 5.92 -8.66
N GLY A 143 1.86 5.77 -9.17
CA GLY A 143 2.97 6.60 -8.73
C GLY A 143 4.35 6.16 -9.18
N PRO A 144 5.37 6.97 -8.84
CA PRO A 144 5.33 8.11 -7.91
C PRO A 144 4.69 9.36 -8.52
N VAL A 145 3.74 9.99 -7.81
CA VAL A 145 3.09 11.23 -8.29
C VAL A 145 3.99 12.44 -8.09
N PHE A 146 4.63 12.55 -6.93
CA PHE A 146 5.58 13.62 -6.61
C PHE A 146 6.99 13.06 -6.47
N GLU A 147 7.97 13.92 -6.61
CA GLU A 147 9.38 13.56 -6.46
C GLU A 147 9.65 12.84 -5.13
N LYS A 148 10.45 11.80 -5.21
CA LYS A 148 10.85 11.00 -4.07
C LYS A 148 12.35 11.00 -3.92
N VAL A 149 12.85 11.48 -2.78
CA VAL A 149 14.24 11.28 -2.39
C VAL A 149 14.40 9.82 -1.98
N VAL A 150 15.02 9.02 -2.83
CA VAL A 150 15.37 7.62 -2.52
C VAL A 150 16.72 7.62 -1.83
N ALA A 151 16.75 7.28 -0.54
CA ALA A 151 18.01 6.93 0.13
C ALA A 151 18.40 5.53 -0.34
N GLU A 152 19.62 5.37 -0.86
CA GLU A 152 20.14 4.05 -1.21
C GLU A 152 20.25 3.19 0.05
N SER A 153 19.60 2.04 0.01
CA SER A 153 19.70 1.00 1.02
C SER A 153 20.87 0.07 0.64
N HIS A 154 22.11 0.46 0.98
CA HIS A 154 23.21 -0.43 1.39
C HIS A 154 24.48 0.41 1.62
N PRO A 155 25.11 0.35 2.81
CA PRO A 155 26.38 0.99 3.06
C PRO A 155 27.54 0.03 2.74
N SER A 156 27.86 -0.17 1.49
CA SER A 156 29.15 -0.73 1.11
C SER A 156 29.77 0.15 0.03
N GLN A 157 30.80 0.84 0.46
CA GLN A 157 31.69 1.75 -0.24
C GLN A 157 31.31 3.25 -0.19
N LYS A 158 32.25 4.02 0.40
CA LYS A 158 32.31 5.47 0.39
C LYS A 158 32.29 5.99 -1.07
N SER A 159 31.13 6.34 -1.55
CA SER A 159 30.91 7.10 -2.75
C SER A 159 30.02 8.28 -2.37
N ILE A 160 30.40 9.47 -2.78
CA ILE A 160 29.67 10.73 -2.60
C ILE A 160 28.23 10.47 -3.03
N ALA A 161 27.30 10.58 -2.09
CA ALA A 161 25.92 10.18 -2.24
C ALA A 161 25.24 10.90 -3.41
N ASN A 162 25.18 10.27 -4.58
CA ASN A 162 24.24 10.64 -5.62
C ASN A 162 22.84 10.22 -5.14
N LYS A 163 22.13 11.15 -4.49
CA LYS A 163 20.73 11.03 -4.21
C LYS A 163 19.98 10.86 -5.54
N LYS A 164 19.60 9.65 -5.89
CA LYS A 164 18.76 9.41 -7.06
C LYS A 164 17.36 9.96 -6.74
N ILE A 165 17.01 11.09 -7.34
CA ILE A 165 15.66 11.66 -7.26
C ILE A 165 14.82 10.91 -8.28
N ALA A 166 13.83 10.17 -7.83
CA ALA A 166 12.82 9.63 -8.72
C ALA A 166 11.87 10.76 -9.09
N THR A 167 11.88 11.17 -10.34
CA THR A 167 10.99 12.21 -10.89
C THR A 167 9.54 11.74 -10.74
N GLY A 168 8.68 12.57 -10.16
CA GLY A 168 7.25 12.28 -10.05
C GLY A 168 6.53 12.43 -11.40
N ALA A 169 5.49 11.64 -11.62
CA ALA A 169 4.68 11.71 -12.84
C ALA A 169 3.85 13.00 -12.92
N GLY A 170 3.58 13.65 -11.80
CA GLY A 170 2.79 14.87 -11.71
C GLY A 170 1.28 14.63 -11.65
N LEU A 171 0.54 15.71 -11.38
CA LEU A 171 -0.92 15.65 -11.21
C LEU A 171 -1.67 15.43 -12.53
N ASP A 172 -1.14 15.86 -13.66
CA ASP A 172 -1.78 15.66 -14.95
C ASP A 172 -1.75 14.19 -15.38
N MET A 173 -0.62 13.50 -15.14
CA MET A 173 -0.54 12.06 -15.35
C MET A 173 -1.42 11.28 -14.36
N LEU A 174 -1.53 11.74 -13.11
CA LEU A 174 -2.47 11.14 -12.16
C LEU A 174 -3.92 11.30 -12.65
N ARG A 175 -4.30 12.47 -13.16
CA ARG A 175 -5.65 12.70 -13.72
C ARG A 175 -5.91 11.77 -14.91
N ALA A 176 -4.96 11.65 -15.84
CA ALA A 176 -5.06 10.74 -16.96
C ALA A 176 -5.19 9.28 -16.51
N ALA A 177 -4.41 8.88 -15.49
CA ALA A 177 -4.49 7.54 -14.91
C ALA A 177 -5.86 7.26 -14.27
N CYS A 178 -6.44 8.24 -13.54
CA CYS A 178 -7.77 8.09 -12.96
C CYS A 178 -8.85 7.88 -14.04
N LEU A 179 -8.79 8.65 -15.13
CA LEU A 179 -9.73 8.50 -16.26
C LEU A 179 -9.56 7.16 -16.99
N ALA A 180 -8.29 6.76 -17.21
CA ALA A 180 -8.01 5.48 -17.91
C ALA A 180 -8.34 4.24 -17.07
N ALA A 181 -8.40 4.39 -15.75
CA ALA A 181 -8.68 3.29 -14.82
C ALA A 181 -10.17 3.00 -14.65
N GLU A 182 -11.07 3.89 -15.04
CA GLU A 182 -12.50 3.73 -14.77
C GLU A 182 -13.04 2.35 -15.18
N PRO A 183 -13.82 1.67 -14.30
CA PRO A 183 -14.33 2.12 -12.99
C PRO A 183 -13.42 1.79 -11.79
N ILE A 184 -12.16 1.39 -11.98
CA ILE A 184 -11.25 0.97 -10.91
C ILE A 184 -10.72 2.21 -10.16
N PRO A 185 -10.90 2.32 -8.83
CA PRO A 185 -10.42 3.47 -8.08
C PRO A 185 -8.89 3.53 -8.07
N VAL A 186 -8.33 4.73 -8.29
CA VAL A 186 -6.88 5.01 -8.25
C VAL A 186 -6.53 5.74 -6.97
N LEU A 187 -5.51 5.27 -6.27
CA LEU A 187 -4.92 5.93 -5.13
C LEU A 187 -3.55 6.51 -5.52
N ALA A 188 -3.32 7.77 -5.18
CA ALA A 188 -2.05 8.44 -5.44
C ALA A 188 -0.95 7.93 -4.51
N LEU A 189 0.20 7.52 -5.06
CA LEU A 189 1.35 7.02 -4.33
C LEU A 189 2.61 7.82 -4.68
N GLY A 190 3.48 8.02 -3.69
CA GLY A 190 4.82 8.61 -3.87
C GLY A 190 4.88 10.12 -3.65
N GLY A 191 5.73 10.53 -2.69
CA GLY A 191 5.91 11.92 -2.32
C GLY A 191 4.70 12.59 -1.66
N ILE A 192 3.69 11.81 -1.24
CA ILE A 192 2.48 12.34 -0.62
C ILE A 192 2.79 12.92 0.76
N THR A 193 2.33 14.15 0.98
CA THR A 193 2.44 14.91 2.22
C THR A 193 1.08 15.51 2.59
N ARG A 194 0.94 16.07 3.79
CA ARG A 194 -0.29 16.80 4.19
C ARG A 194 -0.59 17.98 3.26
N GLY A 195 0.46 18.66 2.78
CA GLY A 195 0.33 19.86 1.93
C GLY A 195 -0.12 19.57 0.50
N ASN A 196 0.14 18.35 -0.03
CA ASN A 196 -0.18 18.01 -1.42
C ASN A 196 -1.27 16.94 -1.57
N ALA A 197 -1.75 16.35 -0.48
CA ALA A 197 -2.79 15.32 -0.53
C ALA A 197 -4.09 15.83 -1.16
N ALA A 198 -4.51 17.05 -0.85
CA ALA A 198 -5.72 17.64 -1.40
C ALA A 198 -5.65 17.79 -2.93
N SER A 199 -4.50 18.14 -3.48
CA SER A 199 -4.33 18.27 -4.94
C SER A 199 -4.39 16.93 -5.67
N THR A 200 -4.00 15.82 -5.02
CA THR A 200 -4.19 14.48 -5.63
C THR A 200 -5.67 14.11 -5.74
N LEU A 201 -6.48 14.46 -4.75
CA LEU A 201 -7.92 14.24 -4.78
C LEU A 201 -8.59 15.13 -5.84
N ALA A 202 -8.18 16.38 -5.95
CA ALA A 202 -8.67 17.30 -7.01
C ALA A 202 -8.25 16.82 -8.41
N ALA A 203 -7.21 16.02 -8.55
CA ALA A 203 -6.82 15.36 -9.79
C ALA A 203 -7.64 14.08 -10.10
N GLY A 204 -8.60 13.69 -9.24
CA GLY A 204 -9.47 12.54 -9.44
C GLY A 204 -9.10 11.28 -8.66
N ALA A 205 -8.02 11.30 -7.86
CA ALA A 205 -7.67 10.14 -7.05
C ALA A 205 -8.76 9.82 -6.02
N ALA A 206 -9.14 8.55 -5.88
CA ALA A 206 -10.08 8.07 -4.88
C ALA A 206 -9.51 8.12 -3.45
N GLY A 207 -8.18 8.26 -3.35
CA GLY A 207 -7.48 8.29 -2.08
C GLY A 207 -5.97 8.42 -2.22
N ILE A 208 -5.28 8.19 -1.12
CA ILE A 208 -3.82 8.30 -1.03
C ILE A 208 -3.20 7.04 -0.43
N ALA A 209 -2.00 6.69 -0.92
CA ALA A 209 -1.16 5.64 -0.37
C ALA A 209 0.20 6.22 0.04
N ALA A 210 0.67 5.90 1.23
CA ALA A 210 1.94 6.44 1.72
C ALA A 210 2.60 5.57 2.80
N ILE A 211 3.92 5.72 2.93
CA ILE A 211 4.70 5.22 4.06
C ILE A 211 4.86 6.34 5.10
N ARG A 212 5.57 7.42 4.71
CA ARG A 212 6.04 8.46 5.63
C ARG A 212 4.91 9.29 6.24
N LEU A 213 3.89 9.58 5.47
CA LEU A 213 2.74 10.37 5.94
C LEU A 213 2.07 9.71 7.16
N PHE A 214 2.01 8.38 7.17
CA PHE A 214 1.38 7.60 8.22
C PHE A 214 2.32 7.20 9.37
N LEU A 215 3.62 7.57 9.32
CA LEU A 215 4.56 7.41 10.43
C LEU A 215 4.41 8.50 11.51
N SER A 216 4.04 9.70 11.11
CA SER A 216 3.77 10.81 12.03
C SER A 216 2.37 10.67 12.65
N GLU A 217 2.12 11.33 13.79
CA GLU A 217 0.85 11.28 14.54
C GLU A 217 -0.39 11.38 13.64
N PRO A 218 -1.33 10.42 13.71
CA PRO A 218 -2.45 10.33 12.76
C PRO A 218 -3.54 11.38 12.97
N THR A 219 -3.50 12.15 14.06
CA THR A 219 -4.58 12.98 14.56
C THR A 219 -5.09 14.08 13.61
N HIS A 220 -4.39 14.39 12.50
CA HIS A 220 -4.81 15.46 11.58
C HIS A 220 -4.36 15.21 10.12
N ILE A 221 -4.44 13.98 9.63
CA ILE A 221 -3.89 13.68 8.30
C ILE A 221 -4.69 14.35 7.19
N LEU A 222 -6.00 14.54 7.35
CA LEU A 222 -6.86 15.29 6.40
C LEU A 222 -8.17 15.71 7.07
N PRO A 223 -8.86 16.76 6.60
CA PRO A 223 -10.16 17.16 7.13
C PRO A 223 -11.15 15.99 7.04
N GLN A 224 -11.89 15.78 8.11
CA GLN A 224 -13.05 14.90 8.07
C GLN A 224 -14.00 15.49 7.03
N SER A 225 -14.44 14.69 6.06
CA SER A 225 -15.52 15.06 5.18
C SER A 225 -16.73 15.35 6.06
N SER A 226 -17.09 16.63 6.17
CA SER A 226 -18.39 17.03 6.69
C SER A 226 -19.46 16.38 5.80
N HIS A 227 -20.25 15.52 6.40
CA HIS A 227 -21.47 14.96 5.81
C HIS A 227 -22.50 16.06 5.56
#